data_3a9df64da31f972fb2578b114ac9bc81
#
_entry.id   3a9df64da31f972fb2578b114ac9bc81
#
_cell.length_a   1.000
_cell.length_b   1.000
_cell.length_c   1.000
_cell.angle_alpha   90.00
_cell.angle_beta   90.00
_cell.angle_gamma   90.00
#
_symmetry.space_group_name_H-M   'P 1'
#
loop_
_entity.id
_entity.type
_entity.pdbx_description
1 polymer ?
#
loop_
_entity_poly.entity_id
_entity_poly.type
_entity_poly.pdbx_seq_one_letter_code
_entity_poly.pdbx_strand_id
1 'polypeptide(L)'
;MGTLEKKVKIRQVRAAETRKRIVSAAKKLITENGFENVSIEDIAKQAEVSTGSFYTYFKKKEDIIEELNQSNFYRLAEITNEMTEKDLDERLKYYCREFLGEIERVGIEICRQWIRNNIAPVRIVISDKETTKYDHDHLAMRSLIEEGVSRGELTENVPADELALFINTQLYGLMVAWCMSDASVVGSAKTDAFFDSIIKPALMPYKL
;
A
#
# COMPACT_ATOMS: atom_id res chain seq x y z
N MET A 1 4.39 -23.07 -33.75
CA MET A 1 4.12 -21.95 -32.81
C MET A 1 4.05 -22.39 -31.35
N GLY A 2 3.42 -23.47 -30.96
CA GLY A 2 3.21 -23.83 -29.56
C GLY A 2 4.42 -24.13 -28.65
N THR A 3 5.58 -24.54 -29.18
CA THR A 3 6.74 -24.91 -28.34
C THR A 3 7.54 -23.70 -27.85
N LEU A 4 7.63 -22.62 -28.61
CA LEU A 4 8.26 -21.36 -28.21
C LEU A 4 7.44 -20.63 -27.17
N GLU A 5 6.12 -20.52 -27.36
CA GLU A 5 5.20 -19.91 -26.40
C GLU A 5 5.22 -20.65 -25.05
N LYS A 6 5.25 -21.98 -25.07
CA LYS A 6 5.35 -22.80 -23.84
C LYS A 6 6.67 -22.57 -23.10
N LYS A 7 7.80 -22.44 -23.81
CA LYS A 7 9.11 -22.12 -23.21
C LYS A 7 9.13 -20.73 -22.60
N VAL A 8 8.56 -19.73 -23.27
CA VAL A 8 8.45 -18.35 -22.75
C VAL A 8 7.61 -18.32 -21.49
N LYS A 9 6.45 -18.97 -21.48
CA LYS A 9 5.56 -19.05 -20.31
C LYS A 9 6.25 -19.73 -19.10
N ILE A 10 6.98 -20.82 -19.33
CA ILE A 10 7.73 -21.51 -18.26
C ILE A 10 8.83 -20.59 -17.70
N ARG A 11 9.53 -19.84 -18.55
CA ARG A 11 10.57 -18.90 -18.11
C ARG A 11 9.99 -17.76 -17.27
N GLN A 12 8.84 -17.22 -17.67
CA GLN A 12 8.13 -16.16 -16.92
C GLN A 12 7.67 -16.66 -15.56
N VAL A 13 7.09 -17.86 -15.47
CA VAL A 13 6.68 -18.46 -14.18
C VAL A 13 7.88 -18.64 -13.25
N ARG A 14 8.98 -19.21 -13.74
CA ARG A 14 10.20 -19.38 -12.92
C ARG A 14 10.79 -18.05 -12.47
N ALA A 15 10.75 -17.02 -13.32
CA ALA A 15 11.20 -15.68 -12.96
C ALA A 15 10.33 -15.08 -11.84
N ALA A 16 9.02 -15.21 -11.94
CA ALA A 16 8.09 -14.75 -10.91
C ALA A 16 8.28 -15.48 -9.56
N GLU A 17 8.49 -16.81 -9.61
CA GLU A 17 8.79 -17.61 -8.41
C GLU A 17 10.11 -17.19 -7.77
N THR A 18 11.17 -16.96 -8.56
CA THR A 18 12.46 -16.50 -8.04
C THR A 18 12.33 -15.12 -7.40
N ARG A 19 11.64 -14.18 -8.06
CA ARG A 19 11.36 -12.85 -7.51
C ARG A 19 10.61 -12.94 -6.17
N LYS A 20 9.56 -13.76 -6.09
CA LYS A 20 8.79 -14.00 -4.87
C LYS A 20 9.65 -14.57 -3.73
N ARG A 21 10.57 -15.50 -4.02
CA ARG A 21 11.50 -16.04 -3.00
C ARG A 21 12.42 -14.95 -2.45
N ILE A 22 12.98 -14.09 -3.32
CA ILE A 22 13.84 -12.98 -2.91
C ILE A 22 13.07 -12.02 -2.00
N VAL A 23 11.86 -11.61 -2.38
CA VAL A 23 11.00 -10.71 -1.59
C VAL A 23 10.64 -11.33 -0.23
N SER A 24 10.27 -12.61 -0.21
CA SER A 24 9.93 -13.31 1.04
C SER A 24 11.13 -13.46 1.97
N ALA A 25 12.32 -13.76 1.43
CA ALA A 25 13.55 -13.84 2.19
C ALA A 25 13.94 -12.49 2.79
N ALA A 26 13.86 -11.43 1.99
CA ALA A 26 14.13 -10.08 2.45
C ALA A 26 13.17 -9.64 3.55
N LYS A 27 11.85 -9.86 3.36
CA LYS A 27 10.84 -9.56 4.39
C LYS A 27 11.20 -10.19 5.73
N LYS A 28 11.49 -11.50 5.72
CA LYS A 28 11.86 -12.24 6.92
C LYS A 28 13.09 -11.64 7.62
N LEU A 29 14.19 -11.49 6.86
CA LEU A 29 15.45 -11.00 7.43
C LEU A 29 15.34 -9.57 7.95
N ILE A 30 14.66 -8.67 7.20
CA ILE A 30 14.48 -7.27 7.61
C ILE A 30 13.62 -7.18 8.87
N THR A 31 12.58 -7.99 8.98
CA THR A 31 11.71 -8.02 10.17
C THR A 31 12.48 -8.50 11.41
N GLU A 32 13.37 -9.50 11.25
CA GLU A 32 14.14 -10.09 12.35
C GLU A 32 15.35 -9.24 12.77
N ASN A 33 16.01 -8.57 11.82
CA ASN A 33 17.32 -7.94 12.06
C ASN A 33 17.36 -6.44 11.82
N GLY A 34 16.28 -5.86 11.27
CA GLY A 34 16.24 -4.48 10.79
C GLY A 34 16.88 -4.30 9.40
N PHE A 35 16.42 -3.30 8.66
CA PHE A 35 16.85 -3.07 7.27
C PHE A 35 18.35 -2.84 7.13
N GLU A 36 18.96 -2.04 8.01
CA GLU A 36 20.37 -1.64 7.91
C GLU A 36 21.33 -2.84 8.11
N ASN A 37 20.93 -3.83 8.90
CA ASN A 37 21.75 -4.98 9.27
C ASN A 37 21.63 -6.16 8.30
N VAL A 38 20.84 -6.05 7.22
CA VAL A 38 20.65 -7.11 6.23
C VAL A 38 21.34 -6.74 4.93
N SER A 39 22.25 -7.60 4.45
CA SER A 39 22.93 -7.43 3.17
C SER A 39 22.17 -8.09 2.01
N ILE A 40 22.52 -7.73 0.77
CA ILE A 40 22.01 -8.39 -0.43
C ILE A 40 22.48 -9.85 -0.47
N GLU A 41 23.68 -10.12 0.01
CA GLU A 41 24.27 -11.46 0.14
C GLU A 41 23.44 -12.33 1.08
N ASP A 42 22.99 -11.80 2.22
CA ASP A 42 22.14 -12.52 3.17
C ASP A 42 20.78 -12.86 2.54
N ILE A 43 20.19 -11.88 1.84
CA ILE A 43 18.92 -12.09 1.13
C ILE A 43 19.06 -13.15 0.03
N ALA A 44 20.11 -13.09 -0.77
CA ALA A 44 20.36 -14.03 -1.85
C ALA A 44 20.57 -15.45 -1.30
N LYS A 45 21.35 -15.59 -0.22
CA LYS A 45 21.57 -16.85 0.49
C LYS A 45 20.27 -17.42 1.06
N GLN A 46 19.47 -16.60 1.73
CA GLN A 46 18.18 -17.02 2.31
C GLN A 46 17.17 -17.39 1.23
N ALA A 47 17.21 -16.73 0.06
CA ALA A 47 16.36 -17.01 -1.09
C ALA A 47 16.87 -18.19 -1.95
N GLU A 48 18.02 -18.78 -1.61
CA GLU A 48 18.69 -19.84 -2.38
C GLU A 48 18.95 -19.43 -3.84
N VAL A 49 19.47 -18.21 -4.04
CA VAL A 49 19.86 -17.68 -5.35
C VAL A 49 21.27 -17.10 -5.29
N SER A 50 21.92 -16.91 -6.44
CA SER A 50 23.16 -16.13 -6.49
C SER A 50 22.89 -14.64 -6.32
N THR A 51 23.89 -13.89 -5.82
CA THR A 51 23.85 -12.41 -5.77
C THR A 51 23.63 -11.80 -7.16
N GLY A 52 24.23 -12.40 -8.21
CA GLY A 52 23.97 -12.00 -9.59
C GLY A 52 22.52 -12.20 -10.02
N SER A 53 21.87 -13.26 -9.52
CA SER A 53 20.45 -13.50 -9.74
C SER A 53 19.59 -12.44 -9.05
N PHE A 54 19.95 -12.01 -7.84
CA PHE A 54 19.28 -10.89 -7.16
C PHE A 54 19.27 -9.63 -8.04
N TYR A 55 20.42 -9.23 -8.57
CA TYR A 55 20.54 -8.04 -9.42
C TYR A 55 19.81 -8.14 -10.77
N THR A 56 19.37 -9.32 -11.16
CA THR A 56 18.48 -9.50 -12.33
C THR A 56 17.08 -8.95 -12.04
N TYR A 57 16.64 -8.95 -10.78
CA TYR A 57 15.28 -8.55 -10.36
C TYR A 57 15.23 -7.20 -9.66
N PHE A 58 16.27 -6.84 -8.90
CA PHE A 58 16.33 -5.64 -8.07
C PHE A 58 17.68 -4.96 -8.24
N LYS A 59 17.69 -3.64 -8.46
CA LYS A 59 18.93 -2.88 -8.62
C LYS A 59 19.60 -2.62 -7.28
N LYS A 60 18.81 -2.46 -6.22
CA LYS A 60 19.25 -2.16 -4.85
C LYS A 60 18.28 -2.76 -3.84
N LYS A 61 18.68 -2.81 -2.59
CA LYS A 61 17.90 -3.39 -1.49
C LYS A 61 16.60 -2.64 -1.23
N GLU A 62 16.59 -1.32 -1.42
CA GLU A 62 15.43 -0.45 -1.27
C GLU A 62 14.30 -0.80 -2.25
N ASP A 63 14.60 -1.33 -3.43
CA ASP A 63 13.59 -1.73 -4.42
C ASP A 63 12.67 -2.84 -3.88
N ILE A 64 13.16 -3.64 -2.93
CA ILE A 64 12.35 -4.69 -2.27
C ILE A 64 11.33 -4.06 -1.33
N ILE A 65 11.66 -2.96 -0.66
CA ILE A 65 10.73 -2.23 0.21
C ILE A 65 9.54 -1.73 -0.60
N GLU A 66 9.82 -1.18 -1.79
CA GLU A 66 8.76 -0.76 -2.72
C GLU A 66 7.91 -1.96 -3.17
N GLU A 67 8.54 -3.07 -3.53
CA GLU A 67 7.82 -4.30 -3.94
C GLU A 67 6.92 -4.85 -2.83
N LEU A 68 7.39 -4.85 -1.58
CA LEU A 68 6.61 -5.31 -0.43
C LEU A 68 5.38 -4.44 -0.16
N ASN A 69 5.46 -3.15 -0.48
CA ASN A 69 4.38 -2.20 -0.29
C ASN A 69 3.45 -2.07 -1.52
N GLN A 70 3.98 -2.24 -2.74
CA GLN A 70 3.22 -2.01 -3.97
C GLN A 70 2.04 -2.98 -4.18
N SER A 71 2.16 -4.24 -3.76
CA SER A 71 1.20 -5.26 -4.19
C SER A 71 -0.22 -5.09 -3.63
N ASN A 72 -0.37 -4.51 -2.46
CA ASN A 72 -1.67 -4.42 -1.78
C ASN A 72 -2.21 -3.00 -1.71
N PHE A 73 -1.37 -2.00 -1.46
CA PHE A 73 -1.84 -0.61 -1.33
C PHE A 73 -2.38 -0.02 -2.64
N TYR A 74 -1.79 -0.34 -3.80
CA TYR A 74 -2.28 0.16 -5.09
C TYR A 74 -3.61 -0.46 -5.49
N ARG A 75 -3.83 -1.73 -5.11
CA ARG A 75 -5.09 -2.42 -5.40
C ARG A 75 -6.21 -2.07 -4.43
N LEU A 76 -5.91 -1.47 -3.30
CA LEU A 76 -6.91 -1.15 -2.28
C LEU A 76 -8.00 -0.21 -2.83
N ALA A 77 -7.59 0.84 -3.56
CA ALA A 77 -8.52 1.75 -4.21
C ALA A 77 -9.39 1.04 -5.26
N GLU A 78 -8.79 0.18 -6.10
CA GLU A 78 -9.52 -0.60 -7.11
C GLU A 78 -10.56 -1.51 -6.45
N ILE A 79 -10.15 -2.30 -5.44
CA ILE A 79 -11.05 -3.21 -4.72
C ILE A 79 -12.19 -2.43 -4.05
N THR A 80 -11.89 -1.28 -3.44
CA THR A 80 -12.90 -0.45 -2.79
C THR A 80 -13.90 0.11 -3.79
N ASN A 81 -13.44 0.49 -4.99
CA ASN A 81 -14.32 0.97 -6.07
C ASN A 81 -15.19 -0.14 -6.67
N GLU A 82 -14.75 -1.39 -6.66
CA GLU A 82 -15.53 -2.55 -7.11
C GLU A 82 -16.67 -2.94 -6.13
N MET A 83 -16.67 -2.44 -4.89
CA MET A 83 -17.70 -2.72 -3.89
C MET A 83 -18.99 -1.90 -4.11
N THR A 84 -19.57 -2.03 -5.30
CA THR A 84 -20.72 -1.19 -5.74
C THR A 84 -22.01 -1.45 -4.97
N GLU A 85 -22.17 -2.61 -4.31
CA GLU A 85 -23.32 -2.96 -3.47
C GLU A 85 -23.24 -2.35 -2.05
N LYS A 86 -22.09 -1.77 -1.68
CA LYS A 86 -21.86 -1.14 -0.37
C LYS A 86 -22.09 0.37 -0.45
N ASP A 87 -22.56 0.94 0.65
CA ASP A 87 -22.63 2.39 0.80
C ASP A 87 -21.23 3.01 1.01
N LEU A 88 -21.15 4.33 0.92
CA LEU A 88 -19.88 5.04 1.04
C LEU A 88 -19.21 4.84 2.40
N ASP A 89 -19.99 4.80 3.51
CA ASP A 89 -19.44 4.61 4.85
C ASP A 89 -18.79 3.22 4.98
N GLU A 90 -19.44 2.18 4.48
CA GLU A 90 -18.90 0.80 4.47
C GLU A 90 -17.64 0.71 3.64
N ARG A 91 -17.60 1.35 2.47
CA ARG A 91 -16.47 1.38 1.56
C ARG A 91 -15.27 2.13 2.15
N LEU A 92 -15.50 3.30 2.72
CA LEU A 92 -14.45 4.09 3.39
C LEU A 92 -13.94 3.36 4.65
N LYS A 93 -14.84 2.76 5.43
CA LYS A 93 -14.46 1.97 6.61
C LYS A 93 -13.60 0.76 6.23
N TYR A 94 -13.95 0.07 5.14
CA TYR A 94 -13.15 -1.00 4.56
C TYR A 94 -11.78 -0.50 4.13
N TYR A 95 -11.72 0.63 3.40
CA TYR A 95 -10.46 1.23 2.97
C TYR A 95 -9.54 1.54 4.15
N CYS A 96 -10.05 2.21 5.18
CA CYS A 96 -9.29 2.53 6.39
C CYS A 96 -8.77 1.27 7.10
N ARG A 97 -9.61 0.24 7.22
CA ARG A 97 -9.25 -1.03 7.88
C ARG A 97 -8.16 -1.76 7.11
N GLU A 98 -8.29 -1.88 5.81
CA GLU A 98 -7.30 -2.57 4.99
C GLU A 98 -5.99 -1.79 4.90
N PHE A 99 -6.04 -0.44 4.83
CA PHE A 99 -4.85 0.39 4.87
C PHE A 99 -4.02 0.16 6.14
N LEU A 100 -4.65 0.25 7.31
CA LEU A 100 -3.97 0.04 8.59
C LEU A 100 -3.60 -1.44 8.81
N GLY A 101 -4.44 -2.37 8.37
CA GLY A 101 -4.14 -3.81 8.42
C GLY A 101 -2.96 -4.19 7.55
N GLU A 102 -2.76 -3.53 6.40
CA GLU A 102 -1.59 -3.78 5.55
C GLU A 102 -0.30 -3.28 6.21
N ILE A 103 -0.33 -2.13 6.87
CA ILE A 103 0.79 -1.61 7.66
C ILE A 103 1.24 -2.64 8.71
N GLU A 104 0.30 -3.23 9.44
CA GLU A 104 0.58 -4.28 10.42
C GLU A 104 1.14 -5.54 9.76
N ARG A 105 0.57 -5.99 8.64
CA ARG A 105 1.02 -7.19 7.90
C ARG A 105 2.42 -7.03 7.33
N VAL A 106 2.77 -5.86 6.88
CA VAL A 106 4.10 -5.53 6.35
C VAL A 106 5.12 -5.49 7.48
N GLY A 107 4.76 -4.93 8.62
CA GLY A 107 5.59 -4.84 9.81
C GLY A 107 6.34 -3.50 9.95
N ILE A 108 6.65 -3.16 11.20
CA ILE A 108 7.15 -1.82 11.57
C ILE A 108 8.47 -1.46 10.89
N GLU A 109 9.42 -2.41 10.77
CA GLU A 109 10.72 -2.13 10.17
C GLU A 109 10.65 -1.81 8.68
N ILE A 110 9.77 -2.52 7.96
CA ILE A 110 9.53 -2.28 6.53
C ILE A 110 8.78 -0.95 6.36
N CYS A 111 7.81 -0.68 7.21
CA CYS A 111 7.06 0.59 7.18
C CYS A 111 7.97 1.79 7.46
N ARG A 112 8.85 1.72 8.47
CA ARG A 112 9.86 2.76 8.77
C ARG A 112 10.77 3.01 7.57
N GLN A 113 11.23 1.94 6.92
CA GLN A 113 12.09 2.08 5.73
C GLN A 113 11.33 2.67 4.54
N TRP A 114 10.07 2.27 4.36
CA TRP A 114 9.23 2.85 3.32
C TRP A 114 9.03 4.36 3.53
N ILE A 115 8.74 4.81 4.76
CA ILE A 115 8.63 6.24 5.09
C ILE A 115 9.93 6.96 4.74
N ARG A 116 11.10 6.43 5.13
CA ARG A 116 12.40 7.04 4.78
C ARG A 116 12.59 7.19 3.29
N ASN A 117 12.22 6.17 2.52
CA ASN A 117 12.38 6.17 1.07
C ASN A 117 11.43 7.15 0.37
N ASN A 118 10.25 7.42 0.97
CA ASN A 118 9.16 8.17 0.33
C ASN A 118 8.94 9.57 0.92
N ILE A 119 9.70 9.99 1.93
CA ILE A 119 9.60 11.36 2.49
C ILE A 119 10.02 12.43 1.48
N ALA A 120 10.93 12.10 0.57
CA ALA A 120 11.16 12.85 -0.65
C ALA A 120 10.29 12.23 -1.76
N PRO A 121 9.60 13.03 -2.58
CA PRO A 121 8.67 12.50 -3.58
C PRO A 121 9.38 11.55 -4.55
N VAL A 122 9.05 10.27 -4.48
CA VAL A 122 9.48 9.27 -5.46
C VAL A 122 8.41 9.19 -6.53
N ARG A 123 8.80 9.44 -7.78
CA ARG A 123 7.90 9.30 -8.91
C ARG A 123 7.77 7.86 -9.31
N ILE A 124 6.53 7.44 -9.49
CA ILE A 124 6.12 6.10 -9.91
C ILE A 124 5.25 6.21 -11.16
N VAL A 125 5.19 5.15 -11.93
CA VAL A 125 4.35 5.09 -13.14
C VAL A 125 3.17 4.16 -12.86
N ILE A 126 1.96 4.71 -12.93
CA ILE A 126 0.70 3.96 -12.81
C ILE A 126 -0.14 4.27 -14.04
N SER A 127 -0.55 3.24 -14.76
CA SER A 127 -1.36 3.37 -15.99
C SER A 127 -0.76 4.40 -16.97
N ASP A 128 0.56 4.31 -17.23
CA ASP A 128 1.34 5.19 -18.12
C ASP A 128 1.43 6.66 -17.70
N LYS A 129 1.04 6.99 -16.46
CA LYS A 129 1.17 8.33 -15.88
C LYS A 129 2.20 8.35 -14.78
N GLU A 130 3.09 9.34 -14.84
CA GLU A 130 4.04 9.60 -13.76
C GLU A 130 3.32 10.34 -12.61
N THR A 131 3.39 9.80 -11.41
CA THR A 131 2.73 10.32 -10.21
C THR A 131 3.57 10.02 -8.96
N THR A 132 3.17 10.52 -7.80
CA THR A 132 3.69 10.03 -6.51
C THR A 132 2.68 9.06 -5.89
N LYS A 133 3.13 8.24 -4.93
CA LYS A 133 2.21 7.37 -4.19
C LYS A 133 1.12 8.18 -3.49
N TYR A 134 1.51 9.30 -2.87
CA TYR A 134 0.57 10.18 -2.19
C TYR A 134 -0.50 10.76 -3.13
N ASP A 135 -0.08 11.28 -4.29
CA ASP A 135 -1.01 11.82 -5.29
C ASP A 135 -1.97 10.75 -5.82
N HIS A 136 -1.46 9.52 -6.02
CA HIS A 136 -2.30 8.39 -6.42
C HIS A 136 -3.38 8.09 -5.38
N ASP A 137 -3.03 8.00 -4.11
CA ASP A 137 -3.97 7.72 -3.03
C ASP A 137 -4.96 8.86 -2.82
N HIS A 138 -4.48 10.10 -2.99
CA HIS A 138 -5.33 11.29 -2.93
C HIS A 138 -6.40 11.27 -4.02
N LEU A 139 -6.02 11.03 -5.26
CA LEU A 139 -6.95 10.95 -6.39
C LEU A 139 -7.94 9.78 -6.23
N ALA A 140 -7.48 8.63 -5.74
CA ALA A 140 -8.35 7.48 -5.48
C ALA A 140 -9.38 7.77 -4.39
N MET A 141 -8.99 8.41 -3.30
CA MET A 141 -9.90 8.80 -2.22
C MET A 141 -10.90 9.86 -2.68
N ARG A 142 -10.45 10.86 -3.43
CA ARG A 142 -11.31 11.87 -4.03
C ARG A 142 -12.36 11.24 -4.96
N SER A 143 -11.94 10.34 -5.85
CA SER A 143 -12.84 9.63 -6.75
C SER A 143 -13.92 8.83 -6.00
N LEU A 144 -13.57 8.22 -4.86
CA LEU A 144 -14.52 7.48 -4.02
C LEU A 144 -15.58 8.41 -3.42
N ILE A 145 -15.20 9.61 -2.98
CA ILE A 145 -16.12 10.63 -2.46
C ILE A 145 -17.04 11.18 -3.58
N GLU A 146 -16.47 11.49 -4.76
CA GLU A 146 -17.21 11.95 -5.92
C GLU A 146 -18.22 10.91 -6.42
N GLU A 147 -17.89 9.63 -6.32
CA GLU A 147 -18.84 8.54 -6.58
C GLU A 147 -19.99 8.53 -5.56
N GLY A 148 -19.73 8.80 -4.28
CA GLY A 148 -20.78 8.96 -3.27
C GLY A 148 -21.77 10.09 -3.62
N VAL A 149 -21.29 11.19 -4.23
CA VAL A 149 -22.18 12.22 -4.78
C VAL A 149 -23.01 11.69 -5.94
N SER A 150 -22.39 11.04 -6.90
CA SER A 150 -23.09 10.51 -8.08
C SER A 150 -24.14 9.45 -7.73
N ARG A 151 -23.98 8.77 -6.60
CA ARG A 151 -24.92 7.77 -6.07
C ARG A 151 -26.00 8.37 -5.16
N GLY A 152 -25.98 9.70 -4.94
CA GLY A 152 -26.93 10.37 -4.05
C GLY A 152 -26.74 10.05 -2.56
N GLU A 153 -25.55 9.69 -2.15
CA GLU A 153 -25.19 9.45 -0.76
C GLU A 153 -24.65 10.72 -0.07
N LEU A 154 -24.10 11.64 -0.89
CA LEU A 154 -23.59 12.95 -0.47
C LEU A 154 -24.18 14.07 -1.33
N THR A 155 -24.21 15.26 -0.75
CA THR A 155 -24.64 16.48 -1.44
C THR A 155 -23.61 16.93 -2.48
N GLU A 156 -24.06 17.65 -3.54
CA GLU A 156 -23.19 18.15 -4.62
C GLU A 156 -22.15 19.18 -4.14
N ASN A 157 -22.38 19.84 -3.01
CA ASN A 157 -21.46 20.83 -2.46
C ASN A 157 -20.39 20.22 -1.51
N VAL A 158 -20.26 18.89 -1.46
CA VAL A 158 -19.22 18.24 -0.68
C VAL A 158 -17.83 18.66 -1.19
N PRO A 159 -16.91 19.11 -0.31
CA PRO A 159 -15.55 19.48 -0.70
C PRO A 159 -14.71 18.19 -0.83
N ALA A 160 -14.87 17.48 -1.96
CA ALA A 160 -14.31 16.15 -2.15
C ALA A 160 -12.78 16.12 -2.08
N ASP A 161 -12.11 17.15 -2.56
CA ASP A 161 -10.66 17.27 -2.56
C ASP A 161 -10.12 17.47 -1.14
N GLU A 162 -10.73 18.36 -0.37
CA GLU A 162 -10.34 18.64 1.03
C GLU A 162 -10.63 17.45 1.95
N LEU A 163 -11.75 16.75 1.74
CA LEU A 163 -12.05 15.53 2.51
C LEU A 163 -11.09 14.39 2.16
N ALA A 164 -10.73 14.24 0.88
CA ALA A 164 -9.70 13.27 0.47
C ALA A 164 -8.34 13.58 1.11
N LEU A 165 -7.94 14.86 1.10
CA LEU A 165 -6.74 15.34 1.77
C LEU A 165 -6.80 15.04 3.28
N PHE A 166 -7.92 15.35 3.94
CA PHE A 166 -8.12 15.10 5.37
C PHE A 166 -7.98 13.61 5.68
N ILE A 167 -8.72 12.75 4.99
CA ILE A 167 -8.74 11.29 5.24
C ILE A 167 -7.34 10.70 5.04
N ASN A 168 -6.68 11.00 3.93
CA ASN A 168 -5.34 10.50 3.66
C ASN A 168 -4.32 11.00 4.68
N THR A 169 -4.39 12.28 5.07
CA THR A 169 -3.51 12.84 6.10
C THR A 169 -3.69 12.10 7.44
N GLN A 170 -4.92 11.76 7.83
CA GLN A 170 -5.17 10.97 9.03
C GLN A 170 -4.56 9.57 8.94
N LEU A 171 -4.74 8.87 7.82
CA LEU A 171 -4.20 7.52 7.62
C LEU A 171 -2.66 7.49 7.60
N TYR A 172 -2.05 8.41 6.87
CA TYR A 172 -0.58 8.56 6.85
C TYR A 172 -0.04 9.02 8.21
N GLY A 173 -0.76 9.93 8.91
CA GLY A 173 -0.42 10.35 10.26
C GLY A 173 -0.43 9.19 11.26
N LEU A 174 -1.45 8.31 11.19
CA LEU A 174 -1.52 7.11 12.01
C LEU A 174 -0.37 6.13 11.70
N MET A 175 -0.03 5.95 10.44
CA MET A 175 1.12 5.12 10.03
C MET A 175 2.43 5.65 10.62
N VAL A 176 2.67 6.96 10.53
CA VAL A 176 3.87 7.60 11.10
C VAL A 176 3.87 7.48 12.62
N ALA A 177 2.75 7.78 13.29
CA ALA A 177 2.61 7.64 14.74
C ALA A 177 2.86 6.21 15.22
N TRP A 178 2.37 5.22 14.48
CA TRP A 178 2.64 3.81 14.75
C TRP A 178 4.13 3.47 14.67
N CYS A 179 4.81 3.96 13.64
CA CYS A 179 6.27 3.78 13.48
C CYS A 179 7.07 4.48 14.59
N MET A 180 6.60 5.63 15.08
CA MET A 180 7.26 6.40 16.15
C MET A 180 7.04 5.83 17.56
N SER A 181 5.94 5.10 17.77
CA SER A 181 5.49 4.60 19.07
C SER A 181 5.78 3.11 19.32
N ASP A 182 6.66 2.49 18.55
CA ASP A 182 6.93 1.06 18.58
C ASP A 182 5.65 0.21 18.56
N ALA A 183 4.77 0.53 17.60
CA ALA A 183 3.50 -0.16 17.36
C ALA A 183 2.45 -0.06 18.50
N SER A 184 2.64 0.85 19.48
CA SER A 184 1.71 0.95 20.62
C SER A 184 0.43 1.75 20.33
N VAL A 185 0.45 2.65 19.34
CA VAL A 185 -0.59 3.66 19.12
C VAL A 185 -1.76 3.16 18.27
N VAL A 186 -1.50 2.32 17.27
CA VAL A 186 -2.51 1.92 16.29
C VAL A 186 -2.45 0.41 16.05
N GLY A 187 -3.62 -0.21 16.00
CA GLY A 187 -3.82 -1.54 15.47
C GLY A 187 -5.09 -1.55 14.64
N SER A 188 -5.19 -2.46 13.68
CA SER A 188 -6.39 -2.67 12.87
C SER A 188 -7.66 -2.84 13.74
N ALA A 189 -7.50 -3.36 14.95
CA ALA A 189 -8.58 -3.48 15.93
C ALA A 189 -9.20 -2.13 16.39
N LYS A 190 -8.49 -1.00 16.23
CA LYS A 190 -8.98 0.34 16.59
C LYS A 190 -9.54 1.11 15.38
N THR A 191 -9.46 0.54 14.19
CA THR A 191 -9.85 1.22 12.95
C THR A 191 -11.33 1.61 12.93
N ASP A 192 -12.21 0.75 13.45
CA ASP A 192 -13.63 1.03 13.48
C ASP A 192 -13.95 2.24 14.36
N ALA A 193 -13.36 2.30 15.56
CA ALA A 193 -13.50 3.43 16.46
C ALA A 193 -12.92 4.72 15.86
N PHE A 194 -11.79 4.61 15.17
CA PHE A 194 -11.19 5.74 14.45
C PHE A 194 -12.11 6.24 13.33
N PHE A 195 -12.62 5.33 12.48
CA PHE A 195 -13.55 5.69 11.42
C PHE A 195 -14.79 6.39 12.01
N ASP A 196 -15.45 5.76 12.99
CA ASP A 196 -16.69 6.25 13.57
C ASP A 196 -16.53 7.59 14.31
N SER A 197 -15.34 7.86 14.90
CA SER A 197 -15.08 9.06 15.70
C SER A 197 -14.43 10.21 14.91
N ILE A 198 -13.75 9.94 13.81
CA ILE A 198 -12.95 10.94 13.09
C ILE A 198 -13.42 11.11 11.64
N ILE A 199 -13.50 10.02 10.87
CA ILE A 199 -13.80 10.12 9.44
C ILE A 199 -15.30 10.35 9.20
N LYS A 200 -16.14 9.53 9.81
CA LYS A 200 -17.60 9.65 9.66
C LYS A 200 -18.15 11.02 10.06
N PRO A 201 -17.76 11.65 11.20
CA PRO A 201 -18.19 13.01 11.54
C PRO A 201 -17.79 14.07 10.51
N ALA A 202 -16.66 13.92 9.81
CA ALA A 202 -16.26 14.86 8.76
C ALA A 202 -17.16 14.77 7.53
N LEU A 203 -17.79 13.63 7.27
CA LEU A 203 -18.74 13.41 6.16
C LEU A 203 -20.18 13.81 6.54
N MET A 204 -20.54 13.76 7.81
CA MET A 204 -21.91 13.98 8.29
C MET A 204 -22.58 15.26 7.77
N PRO A 205 -21.90 16.43 7.67
CA PRO A 205 -22.51 17.65 7.15
C PRO A 205 -22.99 17.56 5.70
N TYR A 206 -22.49 16.56 4.95
CA TYR A 206 -22.74 16.38 3.52
C TYR A 206 -23.58 15.14 3.19
N LYS A 207 -24.01 14.38 4.20
CA LYS A 207 -24.89 13.20 4.03
C LYS A 207 -26.30 13.62 3.60
N LEU A 208 -26.92 12.82 2.70
CA LEU A 208 -28.30 12.95 2.25
C LEU A 208 -29.25 12.01 3.03
#